data_2c131afbdc8a13ff6fd5a3931321e284
#
_entry.id   2c131afbdc8a13ff6fd5a3931321e284
#
_cell.length_a   1.000
_cell.length_b   1.000
_cell.length_c   1.000
_cell.angle_alpha   90.00
_cell.angle_beta   90.00
_cell.angle_gamma   90.00
#
_symmetry.space_group_name_H-M   'P 1'
#
loop_
_entity.id
_entity.type
_entity.pdbx_description
1 polymer ?
#
loop_
_entity_poly.entity_id
_entity_poly.type
_entity_poly.pdbx_seq_one_letter_code
_entity_poly.pdbx_strand_id
1 'polypeptide(L)'
;MLGAIAGGLIGGELGRQQDQRNQDQAAKTLNSTLAKASNTWVDDNDNTQYTFTVNQPYQNKDTTCRPYTLKRQVNGAASTKHGVACLTADKKAWKLA
;
A
#
# COMPACT_ATOMS: atom_id res chain seq x y z
N MET A 1 8.96 -8.58 -13.47
CA MET A 1 8.30 -7.31 -13.83
C MET A 1 6.81 -7.45 -13.60
N LEU A 2 6.23 -6.48 -12.97
CA LEU A 2 4.79 -6.45 -12.84
C LEU A 2 4.20 -6.14 -14.22
N GLY A 3 3.44 -7.06 -14.77
CA GLY A 3 2.96 -6.95 -16.13
C GLY A 3 1.85 -5.93 -16.32
N ALA A 4 1.17 -5.56 -15.27
CA ALA A 4 0.10 -4.59 -15.30
C ALA A 4 0.11 -3.78 -14.01
N ILE A 5 -0.31 -2.53 -14.09
CA ILE A 5 -0.40 -1.66 -12.93
C ILE A 5 -1.76 -1.87 -12.29
N ALA A 6 -1.75 -2.40 -11.07
CA ALA A 6 -2.98 -2.57 -10.30
C ALA A 6 -3.38 -1.23 -9.71
N GLY A 7 -4.57 -0.74 -10.06
CA GLY A 7 -4.99 0.60 -9.67
C GLY A 7 -5.81 0.67 -8.39
N GLY A 8 -6.18 -0.47 -7.78
CA GLY A 8 -7.07 -0.47 -6.64
C GLY A 8 -6.45 -1.10 -5.39
N LEU A 9 -7.05 -0.78 -4.26
CA LEU A 9 -6.75 -1.40 -2.97
C LEU A 9 -8.01 -1.99 -2.38
N ILE A 10 -7.88 -3.15 -1.74
CA ILE A 10 -8.99 -3.81 -1.08
C ILE A 10 -8.53 -4.17 0.34
N GLY A 11 -9.36 -3.86 1.33
CA GLY A 11 -9.07 -4.20 2.71
C GLY A 11 -7.98 -3.34 3.32
N GLY A 12 -7.62 -3.64 4.57
CA GLY A 12 -6.68 -2.84 5.32
C GLY A 12 -7.22 -1.44 5.61
N GLU A 13 -6.42 -0.63 6.30
CA GLU A 13 -6.85 0.71 6.65
C GLU A 13 -6.97 1.61 5.43
N LEU A 14 -5.97 1.58 4.56
CA LEU A 14 -5.97 2.43 3.36
C LEU A 14 -7.05 2.01 2.37
N GLY A 15 -7.30 0.70 2.24
CA GLY A 15 -8.31 0.20 1.31
C GLY A 15 -9.73 0.51 1.74
N ARG A 16 -9.94 0.82 3.02
CA ARG A 16 -11.27 1.18 3.54
C ARG A 16 -11.52 2.67 3.54
N GLN A 17 -10.48 3.48 3.29
CA GLN A 17 -10.64 4.92 3.24
C GLN A 17 -11.33 5.32 1.95
N GLN A 18 -12.13 6.39 2.02
CA GLN A 18 -12.79 6.92 0.85
C GLN A 18 -11.95 7.95 0.11
N ASP A 19 -10.80 8.33 0.66
CA ASP A 19 -9.92 9.27 0.00
C ASP A 19 -9.12 8.58 -1.09
N GLN A 20 -9.48 8.87 -2.32
CA GLN A 20 -8.86 8.25 -3.48
C GLN A 20 -7.36 8.55 -3.56
N ARG A 21 -6.94 9.72 -3.09
CA ARG A 21 -5.53 10.08 -3.13
C ARG A 21 -4.68 9.14 -2.25
N ASN A 22 -5.18 8.80 -1.06
CA ASN A 22 -4.46 7.87 -0.19
C ASN A 22 -4.32 6.50 -0.86
N GLN A 23 -5.38 6.03 -1.50
CA GLN A 23 -5.35 4.76 -2.21
C GLN A 23 -4.41 4.79 -3.41
N ASP A 24 -4.42 5.89 -4.16
CA ASP A 24 -3.55 6.03 -5.31
C ASP A 24 -2.08 6.03 -4.92
N GLN A 25 -1.73 6.71 -3.83
CA GLN A 25 -0.35 6.74 -3.34
C GLN A 25 0.13 5.36 -2.90
N ALA A 26 -0.71 4.62 -2.19
CA ALA A 26 -0.36 3.28 -1.74
C ALA A 26 -0.24 2.31 -2.91
N ALA A 27 -1.17 2.36 -3.85
CA ALA A 27 -1.14 1.50 -5.04
C ALA A 27 0.11 1.79 -5.88
N LYS A 28 0.46 3.06 -6.06
CA LYS A 28 1.66 3.44 -6.78
C LYS A 28 2.90 2.85 -6.14
N THR A 29 2.96 2.87 -4.82
CA THR A 29 4.10 2.31 -4.09
C THR A 29 4.18 0.80 -4.27
N LEU A 30 3.03 0.12 -4.16
CA LEU A 30 2.98 -1.33 -4.34
C LEU A 30 3.34 -1.76 -5.77
N ASN A 31 3.04 -0.92 -6.75
CA ASN A 31 3.34 -1.23 -8.15
C ASN A 31 4.78 -0.92 -8.53
N SER A 32 5.59 -0.40 -7.61
CA SER A 32 6.99 -0.08 -7.90
C SER A 32 7.76 -1.32 -8.32
N THR A 33 8.64 -1.16 -9.29
CA THR A 33 9.53 -2.24 -9.73
C THR A 33 10.75 -2.40 -8.84
N LEU A 34 10.95 -1.48 -7.90
CA LEU A 34 12.08 -1.53 -6.97
C LEU A 34 11.86 -2.65 -5.95
N ALA A 35 12.96 -3.25 -5.50
CA ALA A 35 12.88 -4.27 -4.45
C ALA A 35 12.33 -3.69 -3.15
N LYS A 36 12.61 -2.42 -2.90
CA LYS A 36 12.07 -1.71 -1.75
C LYS A 36 11.67 -0.31 -2.18
N ALA A 37 10.48 0.11 -1.83
CA ALA A 37 9.99 1.44 -2.17
C ALA A 37 9.25 2.05 -0.99
N SER A 38 9.31 3.36 -0.88
CA SER A 38 8.67 4.09 0.19
C SER A 38 8.07 5.38 -0.37
N ASN A 39 6.91 5.77 0.15
CA ASN A 39 6.25 6.99 -0.25
C ASN A 39 5.60 7.64 0.97
N THR A 40 5.76 8.95 1.07
CA THR A 40 5.21 9.73 2.18
C THR A 40 4.28 10.80 1.59
N TRP A 41 3.09 10.93 2.18
CA TRP A 41 2.15 11.96 1.77
C TRP A 41 1.35 12.42 2.98
N VAL A 42 0.65 13.55 2.84
CA VAL A 42 -0.19 14.10 3.89
C VAL A 42 -1.64 14.07 3.40
N ASP A 43 -2.51 13.57 4.25
CA ASP A 43 -3.96 13.65 4.03
C ASP A 43 -4.44 15.00 4.56
N ASP A 44 -4.86 15.87 3.67
CA ASP A 44 -5.24 17.24 4.02
C ASP A 44 -6.52 17.30 4.84
N ASN A 45 -7.32 16.24 4.84
CA ASN A 45 -8.59 16.25 5.58
C ASN A 45 -8.38 16.25 7.09
N ASP A 46 -7.32 15.59 7.57
CA ASP A 46 -7.07 15.46 9.01
C ASP A 46 -5.61 15.68 9.36
N ASN A 47 -4.80 16.18 8.42
CA ASN A 47 -3.37 16.44 8.61
C ASN A 47 -2.59 15.19 9.05
N THR A 48 -3.06 14.02 8.66
CA THR A 48 -2.34 12.78 8.92
C THR A 48 -1.22 12.59 7.91
N GLN A 49 -0.01 12.35 8.39
CA GLN A 49 1.11 12.02 7.53
C GLN A 49 1.23 10.50 7.44
N TYR A 50 1.22 9.99 6.23
CA TYR A 50 1.39 8.56 5.98
C TYR A 50 2.75 8.30 5.35
N THR A 51 3.43 7.26 5.81
CA THR A 51 4.61 6.71 5.15
C THR A 51 4.35 5.24 4.88
N PHE A 52 4.30 4.88 3.62
CA PHE A 52 4.01 3.52 3.18
C PHE A 52 5.26 2.95 2.55
N THR A 53 5.78 1.88 3.15
CA THR A 53 6.99 1.22 2.70
C THR A 53 6.66 -0.19 2.29
N VAL A 54 7.14 -0.63 1.13
CA VAL A 54 6.94 -1.99 0.64
C VAL A 54 8.31 -2.65 0.47
N ASN A 55 8.34 -3.95 0.69
CA ASN A 55 9.54 -4.74 0.54
C ASN A 55 9.45 -5.58 -0.72
N GLN A 56 10.48 -6.41 -0.95
CA GLN A 56 10.59 -7.19 -2.16
C GLN A 56 9.38 -8.09 -2.34
N PRO A 57 8.77 -8.09 -3.55
CA PRO A 57 7.65 -9.00 -3.83
C PRO A 57 8.12 -10.45 -3.83
N TYR A 58 7.21 -11.35 -3.48
CA TYR A 58 7.46 -12.77 -3.51
C TYR A 58 6.21 -13.49 -4.05
N GLN A 59 6.40 -14.72 -4.53
CA GLN A 59 5.29 -15.53 -4.99
C GLN A 59 4.77 -16.39 -3.86
N ASN A 60 3.45 -16.38 -3.69
CA ASN A 60 2.75 -17.24 -2.77
C ASN A 60 1.72 -18.02 -3.58
N LYS A 61 2.06 -19.25 -3.94
CA LYS A 61 1.28 -20.03 -4.91
C LYS A 61 1.23 -19.28 -6.23
N ASP A 62 0.05 -18.94 -6.73
CA ASP A 62 -0.12 -18.22 -7.99
C ASP A 62 -0.25 -16.71 -7.80
N THR A 63 0.05 -16.21 -6.62
CA THR A 63 -0.20 -14.82 -6.25
C THR A 63 1.10 -14.11 -5.91
N THR A 64 1.25 -12.88 -6.40
CA THR A 64 2.36 -12.02 -6.01
C THR A 64 1.98 -11.22 -4.78
N CYS A 65 2.83 -11.28 -3.75
CA CYS A 65 2.62 -10.56 -2.50
C CYS A 65 3.82 -9.70 -2.16
N ARG A 66 3.57 -8.60 -1.44
CA ARG A 66 4.63 -7.72 -0.94
C ARG A 66 4.37 -7.42 0.53
N PRO A 67 5.34 -7.61 1.41
CA PRO A 67 5.23 -7.12 2.78
C PRO A 67 5.22 -5.59 2.77
N TYR A 68 4.44 -4.99 3.66
CA TYR A 68 4.39 -3.54 3.77
C TYR A 68 4.40 -3.11 5.23
N THR A 69 4.80 -1.85 5.42
CA THR A 69 4.71 -1.16 6.70
C THR A 69 4.01 0.16 6.44
N LEU A 70 2.98 0.45 7.20
CA LEU A 70 2.27 1.72 7.14
C LEU A 70 2.51 2.48 8.44
N LYS A 71 3.20 3.61 8.34
CA LYS A 71 3.39 4.52 9.45
C LYS A 71 2.41 5.67 9.30
N ARG A 72 1.70 5.96 10.38
CA ARG A 72 0.71 7.03 10.41
C ARG A 72 1.06 7.96 11.55
N GLN A 73 1.13 9.26 11.27
CA GLN A 73 1.52 10.26 12.24
C GLN A 73 0.47 11.36 12.28
N VAL A 74 -0.12 11.58 13.46
CA VAL A 74 -1.16 12.58 13.69
C VAL A 74 -0.80 13.32 14.97
N ASN A 75 -0.67 14.66 14.89
CA ASN A 75 -0.45 15.50 16.08
C ASN A 75 0.70 15.03 16.96
N GLY A 76 1.79 14.59 16.34
CA GLY A 76 2.97 14.13 17.05
C GLY A 76 2.90 12.69 17.54
N ALA A 77 1.75 12.03 17.44
CA ALA A 77 1.61 10.63 17.79
C ALA A 77 1.78 9.77 16.54
N ALA A 78 2.59 8.73 16.64
CA ALA A 78 2.85 7.84 15.51
C ALA A 78 2.38 6.42 15.84
N SER A 79 1.83 5.74 14.84
CA SER A 79 1.51 4.33 14.93
C SER A 79 2.01 3.63 13.68
N THR A 80 2.37 2.36 13.81
CA THR A 80 2.92 1.58 12.71
C THR A 80 2.16 0.26 12.61
N LYS A 81 1.78 -0.09 11.38
CA LYS A 81 1.15 -1.38 11.09
C LYS A 81 1.99 -2.12 10.07
N HIS A 82 2.09 -3.43 10.26
CA HIS A 82 2.77 -4.32 9.34
C HIS A 82 1.75 -5.27 8.74
N GLY A 83 1.92 -5.58 7.47
CA GLY A 83 1.04 -6.52 6.82
C GLY A 83 1.63 -7.01 5.52
N VAL A 84 0.83 -7.73 4.77
CA VAL A 84 1.21 -8.25 3.47
C VAL A 84 0.10 -7.90 2.48
N ALA A 85 0.48 -7.31 1.36
CA ALA A 85 -0.44 -7.01 0.27
C ALA A 85 -0.24 -8.02 -0.84
N CYS A 86 -1.32 -8.61 -1.34
CA CYS A 86 -1.28 -9.58 -2.42
C CYS A 86 -2.16 -9.12 -3.56
N LEU A 87 -1.69 -9.36 -4.80
CA LEU A 87 -2.50 -9.07 -5.99
C LEU A 87 -3.72 -9.97 -6.03
N THR A 88 -4.84 -9.41 -6.47
CA THR A 88 -6.03 -10.22 -6.71
C THR A 88 -5.80 -11.15 -7.91
N ALA A 89 -6.67 -12.15 -8.06
CA ALA A 89 -6.54 -13.14 -9.14
C ALA A 89 -6.54 -12.48 -10.52
N ASP A 90 -7.30 -11.40 -10.69
CA ASP A 90 -7.37 -10.67 -11.96
C ASP A 90 -6.25 -9.64 -12.10
N LYS A 91 -5.40 -9.49 -11.08
CA LYS A 91 -4.25 -8.57 -11.05
C LYS A 91 -4.64 -7.10 -11.19
N LYS A 92 -5.86 -6.75 -10.82
CA LYS A 92 -6.34 -5.38 -10.95
C LYS A 92 -6.28 -4.60 -9.64
N ALA A 93 -6.06 -5.27 -8.52
CA ALA A 93 -6.02 -4.63 -7.21
C ALA A 93 -5.04 -5.35 -6.28
N TRP A 94 -4.63 -4.64 -5.24
CA TRP A 94 -3.85 -5.20 -4.14
C TRP A 94 -4.79 -5.38 -2.95
N LYS A 95 -4.82 -6.58 -2.41
CA LYS A 95 -5.59 -6.88 -1.20
C LYS A 95 -4.65 -6.80 -0.01
N LEU A 96 -4.95 -5.89 0.92
CA LEU A 96 -4.14 -5.67 2.11
C LEU A 96 -4.71 -6.47 3.27
N ALA A 97 -3.85 -7.23 3.90
CA ALA A 97 -4.22 -8.02 5.07
C ALA A 97 -3.61 -7.46 6.34
#